data_65f4f3a88bc3e5812a2dc2382a20eea6
#
_entry.id   65f4f3a88bc3e5812a2dc2382a20eea6
#
_cell.length_a   1.000
_cell.length_b   1.000
_cell.length_c   1.000
_cell.angle_alpha   90.00
_cell.angle_beta   90.00
_cell.angle_gamma   90.00
#
_symmetry.space_group_name_H-M   'P 1'
#
loop_
_entity.id
_entity.type
_entity.pdbx_description
1 polymer ?
#
loop_
_entity_poly.entity_id
_entity_poly.type
_entity_poly.pdbx_seq_one_letter_code
_entity_poly.pdbx_strand_id
1 'polypeptide(L)'
;MTKNESKLLSLQWIAKTSAFCLLLSAFSVNAAMAVPASVGTVDEVMGVQQDKKVTGTVVDEAGIPVIGANVIQKGTTNGVITDLDGNFSLEIPNGAVIEISYIGYATQEITASGQTGLQVKLTEDTQKIDEVVVTALGIKRQSRSLGYSTTQVGGEDFTMARDPNLGNALSGKVAGVSVGGNSTGTGGSSRVIIRGNASLTGNNMPLYVVDGVPFSNQNLGSAGTWGGIDMGDGLSNINPDDIESIQVLKGAAASALYGYRGGNGAILITTKSGKKGKPVNIEFNNNLTFNMIYDYRDFQNVFGQGDYGVRPTSVAGAETTQTSSWGDVLGGTATNFLGNEVPYEYIDNWPNFYRTGINNSTSASLSGAGDKITYRFGVSNVAEKGQLPNSSNSQQGINMNTTYDILKNLHLIVNANYVFEKSKGRSNLSDGNGNTNAT
;
A
#
# COMPACT_ATOMS: atom_id res chain seq x y z
N MET A 1 26.94 29.58 -0.89
CA MET A 1 25.56 29.72 -1.43
C MET A 1 24.91 30.91 -0.73
N THR A 2 24.60 31.95 -1.43
CA THR A 2 24.04 33.17 -0.85
C THR A 2 22.55 33.00 -0.54
N LYS A 3 22.06 33.68 0.47
CA LYS A 3 20.66 33.65 0.96
C LYS A 3 19.60 33.92 -0.15
N ASN A 4 20.03 34.44 -1.30
CA ASN A 4 19.18 34.69 -2.47
C ASN A 4 18.99 33.46 -3.36
N GLU A 5 19.95 32.54 -3.45
CA GLU A 5 19.82 31.33 -4.25
C GLU A 5 18.83 30.33 -3.62
N SER A 6 18.77 30.29 -2.28
CA SER A 6 17.79 29.42 -1.58
C SER A 6 16.34 29.91 -1.75
N LYS A 7 16.13 31.24 -1.86
CA LYS A 7 14.80 31.81 -2.16
C LYS A 7 14.37 31.57 -3.61
N LEU A 8 15.31 31.63 -4.56
CA LEU A 8 15.00 31.34 -5.96
C LEU A 8 14.63 29.86 -6.18
N LEU A 9 15.33 28.95 -5.51
CA LEU A 9 15.02 27.52 -5.56
C LEU A 9 13.66 27.19 -4.90
N SER A 10 13.30 27.87 -3.82
CA SER A 10 11.99 27.70 -3.17
C SER A 10 10.84 28.25 -4.03
N LEU A 11 11.05 29.38 -4.72
CA LEU A 11 10.06 29.94 -5.66
C LEU A 11 9.86 29.04 -6.90
N GLN A 12 10.94 28.48 -7.44
CA GLN A 12 10.83 27.55 -8.57
C GLN A 12 10.12 26.24 -8.18
N TRP A 13 10.26 25.82 -6.94
CA TRP A 13 9.58 24.62 -6.44
C TRP A 13 8.07 24.88 -6.24
N ILE A 14 7.71 26.03 -5.68
CA ILE A 14 6.31 26.48 -5.53
C ILE A 14 5.65 26.68 -6.91
N ALA A 15 6.38 27.24 -7.87
CA ALA A 15 5.87 27.43 -9.23
C ALA A 15 5.64 26.10 -9.97
N LYS A 16 6.48 25.08 -9.77
CA LYS A 16 6.31 23.76 -10.36
C LYS A 16 5.16 22.97 -9.74
N THR A 17 4.93 23.08 -8.44
CA THR A 17 3.79 22.44 -7.75
C THR A 17 2.48 23.15 -8.06
N SER A 18 2.47 24.49 -8.17
CA SER A 18 1.27 25.24 -8.55
C SER A 18 0.88 25.02 -10.04
N ALA A 19 1.84 24.86 -10.95
CA ALA A 19 1.57 24.52 -12.34
C ALA A 19 0.95 23.12 -12.50
N PHE A 20 1.34 22.16 -11.66
CA PHE A 20 0.75 20.83 -11.64
C PHE A 20 -0.69 20.84 -11.05
N CYS A 21 -0.93 21.62 -10.02
CA CYS A 21 -2.29 21.83 -9.48
C CYS A 21 -3.20 22.60 -10.44
N LEU A 22 -2.66 23.56 -11.19
CA LEU A 22 -3.42 24.30 -12.21
C LEU A 22 -3.78 23.44 -13.42
N LEU A 23 -2.93 22.51 -13.83
CA LEU A 23 -3.26 21.52 -14.87
C LEU A 23 -4.37 20.56 -14.42
N LEU A 24 -4.41 20.17 -13.17
CA LEU A 24 -5.50 19.36 -12.60
C LEU A 24 -6.80 20.14 -12.44
N SER A 25 -6.75 21.44 -12.11
CA SER A 25 -7.93 22.30 -12.00
C SER A 25 -8.53 22.69 -13.36
N ALA A 26 -7.72 22.76 -14.42
CA ALA A 26 -8.21 23.02 -15.77
C ALA A 26 -9.04 21.85 -16.37
N PHE A 27 -8.83 20.62 -15.88
CA PHE A 27 -9.63 19.46 -16.28
C PHE A 27 -10.98 19.37 -15.55
N SER A 28 -11.15 20.01 -14.39
CA SER A 28 -12.38 19.94 -13.61
C SER A 28 -13.45 20.97 -14.01
N VAL A 29 -13.11 21.99 -14.82
CA VAL A 29 -14.05 23.07 -15.20
C VAL A 29 -14.87 22.74 -16.46
N ASN A 30 -14.48 21.75 -17.26
CA ASN A 30 -15.21 21.41 -18.49
C ASN A 30 -16.30 20.34 -18.34
N ALA A 31 -16.53 19.78 -17.16
CA ALA A 31 -17.59 18.79 -16.93
C ALA A 31 -18.93 19.39 -16.42
N ALA A 32 -19.00 20.70 -16.20
CA ALA A 32 -20.17 21.34 -15.59
C ALA A 32 -21.05 22.17 -16.54
N MET A 33 -20.84 22.07 -17.86
CA MET A 33 -21.62 22.85 -18.83
C MET A 33 -22.25 21.95 -19.89
N ALA A 34 -23.25 21.15 -19.52
CA ALA A 34 -24.25 20.66 -20.44
C ALA A 34 -25.46 20.09 -19.66
N VAL A 35 -26.23 20.92 -19.02
CA VAL A 35 -27.63 20.62 -18.73
C VAL A 35 -28.47 21.71 -19.41
N PRO A 36 -29.18 21.40 -20.48
CA PRO A 36 -30.18 22.32 -20.99
C PRO A 36 -31.36 22.35 -20.02
N ALA A 37 -31.59 23.47 -19.39
CA ALA A 37 -32.83 23.74 -18.67
C ALA A 37 -33.97 23.86 -19.73
N SER A 38 -34.67 22.76 -19.97
CA SER A 38 -35.99 22.80 -20.56
C SER A 38 -37.02 22.81 -19.44
N VAL A 39 -37.52 24.00 -19.11
CA VAL A 39 -38.76 24.14 -18.36
C VAL A 39 -39.87 23.75 -19.32
N GLY A 40 -40.31 22.52 -19.26
CA GLY A 40 -41.53 22.02 -19.82
C GLY A 40 -42.47 21.70 -18.67
N THR A 41 -43.48 22.55 -18.47
CA THR A 41 -44.63 22.19 -17.68
C THR A 41 -45.35 21.05 -18.39
N VAL A 42 -45.24 19.87 -17.83
CA VAL A 42 -46.09 18.74 -18.21
C VAL A 42 -46.89 18.42 -16.95
N ASP A 43 -48.18 18.70 -16.97
CA ASP A 43 -49.15 18.04 -16.10
C ASP A 43 -49.10 16.54 -16.43
N GLU A 44 -48.25 15.82 -15.80
CA GLU A 44 -48.32 14.35 -15.74
C GLU A 44 -49.31 13.99 -14.62
N VAL A 45 -50.48 13.58 -15.03
CA VAL A 45 -51.40 12.80 -14.22
C VAL A 45 -50.62 11.64 -13.65
N MET A 46 -50.21 11.74 -12.37
CA MET A 46 -49.74 10.60 -11.58
C MET A 46 -50.88 9.59 -11.52
N GLY A 47 -50.85 8.62 -12.41
CA GLY A 47 -51.53 7.37 -12.22
C GLY A 47 -50.96 6.76 -10.94
N VAL A 48 -51.78 6.73 -9.86
CA VAL A 48 -51.48 6.01 -8.65
C VAL A 48 -51.29 4.56 -9.05
N GLN A 49 -50.03 4.17 -9.25
CA GLN A 49 -49.68 2.78 -9.50
C GLN A 49 -49.91 2.06 -8.17
N GLN A 50 -51.00 1.30 -8.07
CA GLN A 50 -51.33 0.55 -6.88
C GLN A 50 -50.24 -0.51 -6.65
N ASP A 51 -49.53 -0.35 -5.53
CA ASP A 51 -48.62 -1.38 -5.06
C ASP A 51 -49.36 -2.69 -4.85
N LYS A 52 -48.86 -3.76 -5.37
CA LYS A 52 -49.41 -5.11 -5.21
C LYS A 52 -48.54 -5.90 -4.25
N LYS A 53 -49.21 -6.62 -3.37
CA LYS A 53 -48.55 -7.50 -2.43
C LYS A 53 -48.06 -8.77 -3.19
N VAL A 54 -46.79 -9.01 -3.24
CA VAL A 54 -46.15 -10.19 -3.76
C VAL A 54 -45.72 -11.07 -2.59
N THR A 55 -46.19 -12.33 -2.60
CA THR A 55 -45.80 -13.32 -1.59
C THR A 55 -45.14 -14.51 -2.25
N GLY A 56 -44.17 -15.12 -1.60
CA GLY A 56 -43.50 -16.30 -2.12
C GLY A 56 -42.69 -17.03 -1.07
N THR A 57 -42.11 -18.17 -1.47
CA THR A 57 -41.23 -18.95 -0.63
C THR A 57 -39.89 -19.17 -1.35
N VAL A 58 -38.80 -19.01 -0.64
CA VAL A 58 -37.44 -19.21 -1.13
C VAL A 58 -36.92 -20.55 -0.60
N VAL A 59 -36.51 -21.42 -1.50
CA VAL A 59 -35.98 -22.75 -1.17
C VAL A 59 -34.63 -22.96 -1.87
N ASP A 60 -33.83 -23.90 -1.35
CA ASP A 60 -32.59 -24.35 -1.97
C ASP A 60 -32.83 -25.41 -3.06
N GLU A 61 -31.76 -25.98 -3.62
CA GLU A 61 -31.86 -27.08 -4.61
C GLU A 61 -32.48 -28.34 -4.08
N ALA A 62 -32.37 -28.62 -2.79
CA ALA A 62 -32.97 -29.76 -2.12
C ALA A 62 -34.42 -29.52 -1.69
N GLY A 63 -34.96 -28.31 -1.87
CA GLY A 63 -36.30 -27.93 -1.47
C GLY A 63 -36.40 -27.50 0.01
N ILE A 64 -35.27 -27.24 0.69
CA ILE A 64 -35.22 -26.80 2.07
C ILE A 64 -35.46 -25.28 2.10
N PRO A 65 -36.30 -24.73 2.99
CA PRO A 65 -36.51 -23.29 3.12
C PRO A 65 -35.24 -22.52 3.45
N VAL A 66 -34.96 -21.43 2.72
CA VAL A 66 -33.82 -20.55 2.98
C VAL A 66 -34.24 -19.43 3.90
N ILE A 67 -33.81 -19.49 5.16
CA ILE A 67 -34.11 -18.54 6.22
C ILE A 67 -33.20 -17.32 6.11
N GLY A 68 -33.77 -16.09 6.18
CA GLY A 68 -32.96 -14.88 6.16
C GLY A 68 -32.45 -14.46 4.79
N ALA A 69 -33.01 -15.01 3.71
CA ALA A 69 -32.70 -14.54 2.36
C ALA A 69 -33.23 -13.11 2.18
N ASN A 70 -32.44 -12.28 1.55
CA ASN A 70 -32.78 -10.88 1.30
C ASN A 70 -33.57 -10.75 -0.01
N VAL A 71 -34.75 -10.15 0.05
CA VAL A 71 -35.66 -9.95 -1.07
C VAL A 71 -35.89 -8.46 -1.24
N ILE A 72 -35.30 -7.87 -2.28
CA ILE A 72 -35.31 -6.39 -2.49
C ILE A 72 -35.90 -6.08 -3.85
N GLN A 73 -36.67 -4.99 -3.93
CA GLN A 73 -37.03 -4.41 -5.23
C GLN A 73 -35.79 -3.77 -5.85
N LYS A 74 -35.39 -4.27 -7.00
CA LYS A 74 -34.17 -3.83 -7.70
C LYS A 74 -34.12 -2.30 -7.89
N GLY A 75 -33.00 -1.70 -7.46
CA GLY A 75 -32.78 -0.25 -7.57
C GLY A 75 -33.43 0.60 -6.48
N THR A 76 -34.02 -0.02 -5.45
CA THR A 76 -34.62 0.69 -4.29
C THR A 76 -34.15 0.12 -2.96
N THR A 77 -34.52 0.75 -1.86
CA THR A 77 -34.30 0.21 -0.50
C THR A 77 -35.50 -0.57 0.04
N ASN A 78 -36.55 -0.76 -0.78
CA ASN A 78 -37.73 -1.51 -0.39
C ASN A 78 -37.44 -3.02 -0.44
N GLY A 79 -37.39 -3.68 0.71
CA GLY A 79 -37.07 -5.11 0.81
C GLY A 79 -37.46 -5.71 2.14
N VAL A 80 -37.48 -7.05 2.16
CA VAL A 80 -37.78 -7.87 3.33
C VAL A 80 -36.80 -9.05 3.37
N ILE A 81 -36.72 -9.71 4.54
CA ILE A 81 -36.01 -10.97 4.70
C ILE A 81 -37.00 -12.12 4.84
N THR A 82 -36.62 -13.33 4.38
CA THR A 82 -37.45 -14.51 4.53
C THR A 82 -37.52 -15.00 5.97
N ASP A 83 -38.69 -15.53 6.35
CA ASP A 83 -38.96 -16.09 7.68
C ASP A 83 -38.38 -17.50 7.86
N LEU A 84 -38.73 -18.19 9.00
CA LEU A 84 -38.25 -19.52 9.34
C LEU A 84 -38.69 -20.63 8.33
N ASP A 85 -39.79 -20.38 7.63
CA ASP A 85 -40.31 -21.28 6.60
C ASP A 85 -39.92 -20.82 5.18
N GLY A 86 -39.00 -19.86 5.07
CA GLY A 86 -38.53 -19.28 3.81
C GLY A 86 -39.53 -18.36 3.12
N ASN A 87 -40.63 -17.96 3.78
CA ASN A 87 -41.66 -17.14 3.16
C ASN A 87 -41.26 -15.65 3.21
N PHE A 88 -41.69 -14.90 2.19
CA PHE A 88 -41.58 -13.45 2.15
C PHE A 88 -42.89 -12.79 1.67
N SER A 89 -43.05 -11.54 2.02
CA SER A 89 -44.16 -10.69 1.59
C SER A 89 -43.67 -9.27 1.38
N LEU A 90 -43.73 -8.80 0.14
CA LEU A 90 -43.21 -7.49 -0.27
C LEU A 90 -44.27 -6.75 -1.09
N GLU A 91 -44.49 -5.46 -0.80
CA GLU A 91 -45.38 -4.58 -1.57
C GLU A 91 -44.54 -3.83 -2.62
N ILE A 92 -44.85 -4.06 -3.89
CA ILE A 92 -44.12 -3.48 -5.04
C ILE A 92 -45.06 -3.09 -6.17
N PRO A 93 -44.66 -2.12 -7.00
CA PRO A 93 -45.36 -1.77 -8.23
C PRO A 93 -45.48 -2.96 -9.18
N ASN A 94 -46.57 -3.03 -9.91
CA ASN A 94 -46.79 -4.11 -10.86
C ASN A 94 -45.69 -4.09 -11.97
N GLY A 95 -45.01 -5.23 -12.17
CA GLY A 95 -43.94 -5.36 -13.15
C GLY A 95 -42.54 -4.99 -12.61
N ALA A 96 -42.41 -4.69 -11.32
CA ALA A 96 -41.09 -4.45 -10.71
C ALA A 96 -40.27 -5.74 -10.68
N VAL A 97 -38.95 -5.59 -10.77
CA VAL A 97 -37.99 -6.70 -10.63
C VAL A 97 -37.62 -6.85 -9.17
N ILE A 98 -37.74 -8.08 -8.64
CA ILE A 98 -37.29 -8.47 -7.32
C ILE A 98 -35.93 -9.15 -7.48
N GLU A 99 -34.98 -8.72 -6.66
CA GLU A 99 -33.67 -9.36 -6.53
C GLU A 99 -33.64 -10.15 -5.21
N ILE A 100 -33.35 -11.43 -5.30
CA ILE A 100 -33.29 -12.35 -4.17
C ILE A 100 -31.87 -12.83 -4.01
N SER A 101 -31.26 -12.58 -2.84
CA SER A 101 -29.88 -12.91 -2.54
C SER A 101 -29.72 -13.56 -1.17
N TYR A 102 -28.82 -14.53 -1.07
CA TYR A 102 -28.43 -15.17 0.17
C TYR A 102 -26.96 -15.59 0.12
N ILE A 103 -26.28 -15.59 1.26
CA ILE A 103 -24.85 -15.93 1.34
C ILE A 103 -24.64 -17.39 0.89
N GLY A 104 -23.80 -17.58 -0.13
CA GLY A 104 -23.50 -18.90 -0.70
C GLY A 104 -24.43 -19.34 -1.83
N TYR A 105 -25.35 -18.48 -2.26
CA TYR A 105 -26.29 -18.76 -3.37
C TYR A 105 -26.19 -17.69 -4.46
N ALA A 106 -26.43 -18.09 -5.70
CA ALA A 106 -26.48 -17.18 -6.83
C ALA A 106 -27.68 -16.26 -6.73
N THR A 107 -27.46 -14.95 -6.86
CA THR A 107 -28.53 -13.94 -6.85
C THR A 107 -29.49 -14.19 -8.01
N GLN A 108 -30.80 -14.24 -7.74
CA GLN A 108 -31.84 -14.37 -8.76
C GLN A 108 -32.66 -13.09 -8.91
N GLU A 109 -32.94 -12.74 -10.16
CA GLU A 109 -33.83 -11.62 -10.51
C GLU A 109 -35.12 -12.16 -11.11
N ILE A 110 -36.26 -11.74 -10.56
CA ILE A 110 -37.60 -12.20 -11.00
C ILE A 110 -38.49 -10.98 -11.22
N THR A 111 -39.14 -10.90 -12.36
CA THR A 111 -40.14 -9.87 -12.63
C THR A 111 -41.46 -10.26 -11.95
N ALA A 112 -41.89 -9.48 -10.97
CA ALA A 112 -43.10 -9.75 -10.22
C ALA A 112 -44.28 -8.98 -10.80
N SER A 113 -45.29 -9.71 -11.26
CA SER A 113 -46.52 -9.18 -11.83
C SER A 113 -47.72 -9.34 -10.88
N GLY A 114 -47.52 -9.09 -9.57
CA GLY A 114 -48.59 -9.22 -8.57
C GLY A 114 -48.99 -10.68 -8.30
N GLN A 115 -48.06 -11.61 -8.41
CA GLN A 115 -48.26 -13.03 -8.17
C GLN A 115 -48.24 -13.31 -6.67
N THR A 116 -49.21 -14.13 -6.21
CA THR A 116 -49.21 -14.72 -4.87
C THR A 116 -48.71 -16.16 -4.96
N GLY A 117 -47.78 -16.56 -4.05
CA GLY A 117 -47.25 -17.93 -4.00
C GLY A 117 -46.06 -18.17 -4.95
N LEU A 118 -45.20 -17.21 -5.14
CA LEU A 118 -43.98 -17.37 -5.96
C LEU A 118 -43.03 -18.36 -5.28
N GLN A 119 -42.67 -19.44 -5.98
CA GLN A 119 -41.63 -20.37 -5.52
C GLN A 119 -40.30 -19.98 -6.18
N VAL A 120 -39.33 -19.60 -5.36
CA VAL A 120 -37.99 -19.24 -5.83
C VAL A 120 -37.02 -20.31 -5.36
N LYS A 121 -36.36 -20.96 -6.31
CA LYS A 121 -35.34 -21.93 -6.02
C LYS A 121 -33.96 -21.32 -6.21
N LEU A 122 -33.23 -21.08 -5.13
CA LEU A 122 -31.86 -20.61 -5.19
C LEU A 122 -30.91 -21.76 -5.51
N THR A 123 -30.05 -21.57 -6.48
CA THR A 123 -28.93 -22.45 -6.79
C THR A 123 -27.74 -22.07 -5.95
N GLU A 124 -27.02 -23.03 -5.38
CA GLU A 124 -25.78 -22.74 -4.70
C GLU A 124 -24.85 -21.99 -5.65
N ASP A 125 -24.33 -20.86 -5.21
CA ASP A 125 -23.28 -20.17 -5.93
C ASP A 125 -21.99 -20.98 -5.81
N THR A 126 -21.89 -22.00 -6.65
CA THR A 126 -20.66 -22.77 -6.85
C THR A 126 -19.61 -21.97 -7.65
N GLN A 127 -19.84 -20.71 -7.93
CA GLN A 127 -18.76 -19.79 -8.22
C GLN A 127 -17.91 -19.63 -6.93
N LYS A 128 -17.28 -20.75 -6.54
CA LYS A 128 -16.01 -20.67 -5.85
C LYS A 128 -15.24 -19.68 -6.67
N ILE A 129 -14.93 -18.54 -6.08
CA ILE A 129 -13.96 -17.60 -6.63
C ILE A 129 -12.74 -18.46 -6.91
N ASP A 130 -12.60 -18.92 -8.16
CA ASP A 130 -11.44 -19.65 -8.60
C ASP A 130 -10.31 -18.62 -8.47
N GLU A 131 -9.61 -18.70 -7.35
CA GLU A 131 -8.46 -17.86 -7.06
C GLU A 131 -7.46 -18.07 -8.20
N VAL A 132 -7.52 -17.14 -9.14
CA VAL A 132 -6.62 -17.13 -10.29
C VAL A 132 -5.31 -16.56 -9.84
N VAL A 133 -4.30 -17.38 -9.81
CA VAL A 133 -2.93 -16.97 -9.48
C VAL A 133 -2.11 -16.78 -10.74
N VAL A 134 -1.27 -15.77 -10.72
CA VAL A 134 -0.30 -15.52 -11.79
C VAL A 134 0.90 -16.42 -11.55
N THR A 135 1.18 -17.33 -12.49
CA THR A 135 2.36 -18.21 -12.43
C THR A 135 3.57 -17.58 -13.14
N ALA A 136 4.63 -18.35 -13.31
CA ALA A 136 5.80 -17.94 -14.08
C ALA A 136 5.42 -17.36 -15.45
N LEU A 137 6.13 -16.34 -15.88
CA LEU A 137 5.92 -15.65 -17.16
C LEU A 137 4.57 -14.93 -17.29
N GLY A 138 3.91 -14.58 -16.18
CA GLY A 138 2.63 -13.85 -16.21
C GLY A 138 1.42 -14.68 -16.63
N ILE A 139 1.53 -16.01 -16.71
CA ILE A 139 0.44 -16.90 -17.11
C ILE A 139 -0.54 -17.04 -15.94
N LYS A 140 -1.80 -16.72 -16.18
CA LYS A 140 -2.88 -16.91 -15.19
C LYS A 140 -3.32 -18.37 -15.14
N ARG A 141 -3.30 -18.99 -13.95
CA ARG A 141 -3.79 -20.35 -13.70
C ARG A 141 -4.68 -20.39 -12.47
N GLN A 142 -5.57 -21.36 -12.40
CA GLN A 142 -6.36 -21.58 -11.20
C GLN A 142 -5.45 -22.11 -10.07
N SER A 143 -5.60 -21.55 -8.87
CA SER A 143 -4.80 -21.92 -7.68
C SER A 143 -4.84 -23.43 -7.42
N ARG A 144 -5.97 -24.08 -7.66
CA ARG A 144 -6.15 -25.54 -7.50
C ARG A 144 -5.36 -26.38 -8.49
N SER A 145 -4.99 -25.83 -9.64
CA SER A 145 -4.21 -26.57 -10.65
C SER A 145 -2.70 -26.56 -10.35
N LEU A 146 -2.29 -25.86 -9.28
CA LEU A 146 -0.89 -25.77 -8.89
C LEU A 146 -0.54 -26.90 -7.93
N GLY A 147 0.49 -27.67 -8.25
CA GLY A 147 1.05 -28.72 -7.39
C GLY A 147 1.85 -28.19 -6.18
N TYR A 148 1.73 -26.89 -5.85
CA TYR A 148 2.46 -26.24 -4.77
C TYR A 148 1.62 -25.15 -4.09
N SER A 149 1.86 -24.94 -2.80
CA SER A 149 1.17 -23.93 -2.01
C SER A 149 1.72 -22.54 -2.32
N THR A 150 0.83 -21.63 -2.66
CA THR A 150 1.08 -20.20 -2.83
C THR A 150 0.31 -19.40 -1.80
N THR A 151 0.83 -18.26 -1.39
CA THR A 151 0.09 -17.29 -0.59
C THR A 151 -0.05 -16.04 -1.45
N GLN A 152 -1.29 -15.60 -1.66
CA GLN A 152 -1.61 -14.38 -2.39
C GLN A 152 -2.12 -13.31 -1.44
N VAL A 153 -1.71 -12.07 -1.68
CA VAL A 153 -2.18 -10.87 -0.98
C VAL A 153 -2.69 -9.90 -2.03
N GLY A 154 -3.89 -9.40 -1.85
CA GLY A 154 -4.51 -8.44 -2.76
C GLY A 154 -3.86 -7.06 -2.67
N GLY A 155 -3.95 -6.27 -3.74
CA GLY A 155 -3.43 -4.90 -3.76
C GLY A 155 -4.11 -3.99 -2.73
N GLU A 156 -5.37 -4.26 -2.40
CA GLU A 156 -6.14 -3.51 -1.40
C GLU A 156 -5.50 -3.57 -0.01
N ASP A 157 -4.93 -4.72 0.36
CA ASP A 157 -4.26 -4.90 1.64
C ASP A 157 -3.04 -3.99 1.82
N PHE A 158 -2.42 -3.56 0.71
CA PHE A 158 -1.27 -2.65 0.73
C PHE A 158 -1.68 -1.18 0.75
N THR A 159 -2.91 -0.88 0.34
CA THR A 159 -3.41 0.50 0.29
C THR A 159 -4.07 0.95 1.59
N MET A 160 -4.55 0.02 2.43
CA MET A 160 -5.18 0.34 3.73
C MET A 160 -4.17 0.85 4.77
N ALA A 161 -2.97 0.23 4.82
CA ALA A 161 -1.87 0.66 5.70
C ALA A 161 -0.61 0.82 4.83
N ARG A 162 -0.47 2.00 4.23
CA ARG A 162 0.59 2.27 3.26
C ARG A 162 1.92 2.45 3.94
N ASP A 163 2.89 1.65 3.53
CA ASP A 163 4.30 1.86 3.80
C ASP A 163 4.97 2.30 2.49
N PRO A 164 5.86 3.31 2.52
CA PRO A 164 6.62 3.73 1.34
C PRO A 164 7.44 2.61 0.71
N ASN A 165 7.90 1.65 1.52
CA ASN A 165 8.65 0.49 1.07
C ASN A 165 7.74 -0.75 1.03
N LEU A 166 7.57 -1.30 -0.18
CA LEU A 166 6.75 -2.48 -0.41
C LEU A 166 7.20 -3.71 0.41
N GLY A 167 8.51 -3.84 0.67
CA GLY A 167 9.03 -4.91 1.52
C GLY A 167 8.45 -4.84 2.92
N ASN A 168 8.44 -3.65 3.54
CA ASN A 168 7.84 -3.44 4.86
C ASN A 168 6.34 -3.74 4.86
N ALA A 169 5.65 -3.37 3.80
CA ALA A 169 4.21 -3.60 3.66
C ALA A 169 3.81 -5.10 3.65
N LEU A 170 4.75 -6.01 3.35
CA LEU A 170 4.56 -7.46 3.44
C LEU A 170 4.60 -8.01 4.87
N SER A 171 5.09 -7.22 5.82
CA SER A 171 5.22 -7.65 7.22
C SER A 171 3.84 -8.02 7.81
N GLY A 172 3.76 -9.20 8.43
CA GLY A 172 2.53 -9.70 9.05
C GLY A 172 1.44 -10.19 8.09
N LYS A 173 1.59 -10.00 6.76
CA LYS A 173 0.56 -10.37 5.77
C LYS A 173 0.76 -11.75 5.16
N VAL A 174 1.99 -12.26 5.17
CA VAL A 174 2.32 -13.54 4.58
C VAL A 174 2.99 -14.46 5.58
N ALA A 175 2.40 -15.61 5.83
CA ALA A 175 2.97 -16.61 6.73
C ALA A 175 4.34 -17.13 6.23
N GLY A 176 5.34 -17.12 7.12
CA GLY A 176 6.71 -17.54 6.82
C GLY A 176 7.55 -16.53 6.05
N VAL A 177 7.08 -15.29 5.97
CA VAL A 177 7.88 -14.14 5.51
C VAL A 177 8.25 -13.31 6.73
N SER A 178 9.54 -13.08 6.91
CA SER A 178 10.11 -12.17 7.90
C SER A 178 10.62 -10.94 7.20
N VAL A 179 10.23 -9.77 7.70
CA VAL A 179 10.67 -8.49 7.15
C VAL A 179 11.46 -7.74 8.22
N GLY A 180 12.70 -7.46 7.93
CA GLY A 180 13.49 -6.48 8.65
C GLY A 180 13.14 -5.10 8.11
N GLY A 181 12.50 -4.28 8.93
CA GLY A 181 12.12 -2.93 8.55
C GLY A 181 13.34 -2.06 8.22
N ASN A 182 13.08 -0.99 7.51
CA ASN A 182 14.09 0.00 7.19
C ASN A 182 14.55 0.74 8.48
N SER A 183 15.75 0.43 8.96
CA SER A 183 16.39 1.11 10.08
C SER A 183 17.30 2.28 9.65
N THR A 184 17.45 2.49 8.33
CA THR A 184 18.44 3.40 7.76
C THR A 184 17.89 4.76 7.41
N GLY A 185 16.60 4.99 7.71
CA GLY A 185 15.91 6.25 7.46
C GLY A 185 15.20 6.30 6.11
N THR A 186 14.95 7.51 5.63
CA THR A 186 14.14 7.76 4.42
C THR A 186 14.74 7.11 3.17
N GLY A 187 13.92 6.38 2.41
CA GLY A 187 14.35 5.71 1.18
C GLY A 187 15.36 4.57 1.37
N GLY A 188 15.48 4.02 2.58
CA GLY A 188 16.37 2.89 2.86
C GLY A 188 15.79 1.56 2.41
N SER A 189 16.66 0.53 2.40
CA SER A 189 16.33 -0.83 1.96
C SER A 189 15.52 -1.60 3.00
N SER A 190 14.66 -2.48 2.55
CA SER A 190 14.02 -3.49 3.38
C SER A 190 14.66 -4.86 3.18
N ARG A 191 14.69 -5.65 4.23
CA ARG A 191 15.19 -7.02 4.15
C ARG A 191 14.04 -8.01 4.28
N VAL A 192 13.69 -8.65 3.18
CA VAL A 192 12.65 -9.67 3.15
C VAL A 192 13.30 -11.06 3.09
N ILE A 193 12.86 -11.97 3.96
CA ILE A 193 13.37 -13.34 4.04
C ILE A 193 12.18 -14.29 4.09
N ILE A 194 12.25 -15.37 3.30
CA ILE A 194 11.22 -16.41 3.26
C ILE A 194 11.77 -17.66 3.95
N ARG A 195 11.06 -18.12 4.99
CA ARG A 195 11.41 -19.33 5.79
C ARG A 195 12.78 -19.30 6.48
N GLY A 196 13.30 -18.12 6.78
CA GLY A 196 14.57 -17.94 7.49
C GLY A 196 15.79 -17.87 6.59
N ASN A 197 16.96 -17.71 7.22
CA ASN A 197 18.24 -17.64 6.50
C ASN A 197 18.68 -19.05 6.09
N ALA A 198 18.91 -19.27 4.82
CA ALA A 198 19.43 -20.51 4.25
C ALA A 198 20.99 -20.53 4.19
N SER A 199 21.61 -19.37 4.17
CA SER A 199 23.05 -19.20 4.09
C SER A 199 23.58 -18.24 5.16
N LEU A 200 24.72 -18.56 5.75
CA LEU A 200 25.40 -17.68 6.72
C LEU A 200 26.17 -16.54 6.04
N THR A 201 26.68 -16.76 4.84
CA THR A 201 27.51 -15.80 4.12
C THR A 201 26.95 -15.33 2.80
N GLY A 202 25.90 -15.99 2.29
CA GLY A 202 25.29 -15.68 1.02
C GLY A 202 24.06 -14.78 1.13
N ASN A 203 23.54 -14.40 -0.02
CA ASN A 203 22.28 -13.65 -0.10
C ASN A 203 21.09 -14.57 0.25
N ASN A 204 20.30 -14.16 1.22
CA ASN A 204 19.08 -14.86 1.66
C ASN A 204 17.78 -14.22 1.15
N MET A 205 17.88 -13.15 0.35
CA MET A 205 16.69 -12.46 -0.18
C MET A 205 16.03 -13.27 -1.29
N PRO A 206 14.69 -13.23 -1.40
CA PRO A 206 13.97 -13.89 -2.48
C PRO A 206 14.21 -13.21 -3.83
N LEU A 207 13.89 -13.92 -4.90
CA LEU A 207 13.79 -13.34 -6.23
C LEU A 207 12.50 -12.51 -6.33
N TYR A 208 12.61 -11.31 -6.87
CA TYR A 208 11.44 -10.49 -7.22
C TYR A 208 11.16 -10.59 -8.72
N VAL A 209 9.87 -10.70 -9.04
CA VAL A 209 9.39 -10.79 -10.43
C VAL A 209 8.22 -9.85 -10.59
N VAL A 210 8.33 -8.86 -11.46
CA VAL A 210 7.28 -7.88 -11.75
C VAL A 210 6.70 -8.19 -13.13
N ASP A 211 5.41 -8.44 -13.21
CA ASP A 211 4.68 -8.79 -14.44
C ASP A 211 5.36 -9.90 -15.27
N GLY A 212 5.91 -10.90 -14.57
CA GLY A 212 6.60 -12.03 -15.20
C GLY A 212 8.09 -11.80 -15.51
N VAL A 213 8.61 -10.58 -15.32
CA VAL A 213 10.01 -10.25 -15.57
C VAL A 213 10.80 -10.24 -14.26
N PRO A 214 11.90 -11.03 -14.15
CA PRO A 214 12.76 -10.99 -12.98
C PRO A 214 13.38 -9.60 -12.76
N PHE A 215 13.15 -9.06 -11.57
CA PHE A 215 13.56 -7.73 -11.17
C PHE A 215 14.76 -7.80 -10.22
N SER A 216 15.74 -6.94 -10.41
CA SER A 216 16.89 -6.87 -9.51
C SER A 216 16.57 -6.02 -8.30
N ASN A 217 16.56 -6.64 -7.12
CA ASN A 217 16.44 -5.94 -5.84
C ASN A 217 17.79 -5.90 -5.11
N GLN A 218 18.87 -5.69 -5.86
CA GLN A 218 20.19 -5.52 -5.25
C GLN A 218 20.22 -4.19 -4.50
N ASN A 219 20.68 -4.24 -3.26
CA ASN A 219 21.02 -3.06 -2.50
C ASN A 219 22.27 -2.40 -3.16
N LEU A 220 22.13 -1.17 -3.61
CA LEU A 220 23.19 -0.43 -4.30
C LEU A 220 24.25 0.14 -3.36
N GLY A 221 24.16 -0.14 -2.08
CA GLY A 221 25.14 0.23 -1.08
C GLY A 221 24.73 -0.41 0.23
N SER A 222 25.38 -1.49 0.62
CA SER A 222 25.13 -2.11 1.93
C SER A 222 26.03 -1.46 2.98
N ALA A 223 25.44 -1.06 4.11
CA ALA A 223 26.21 -0.84 5.31
C ALA A 223 26.79 -2.19 5.78
N GLY A 224 28.10 -2.28 5.82
CA GLY A 224 28.81 -3.40 6.42
C GLY A 224 29.10 -3.13 7.89
N THR A 225 29.78 -4.09 8.55
CA THR A 225 30.21 -3.97 9.96
C THR A 225 31.06 -2.70 10.22
N TRP A 226 31.78 -2.24 9.20
CA TRP A 226 32.70 -1.10 9.31
C TRP A 226 32.15 0.22 8.77
N GLY A 227 30.88 0.27 8.47
CA GLY A 227 30.22 1.47 7.94
C GLY A 227 29.71 1.30 6.51
N GLY A 228 29.13 2.35 6.00
CA GLY A 228 28.55 2.44 4.66
C GLY A 228 27.24 3.18 4.67
N ILE A 229 26.72 3.45 3.48
CA ILE A 229 25.45 4.15 3.29
C ILE A 229 24.50 3.20 2.58
N ASP A 230 23.31 3.02 3.13
CA ASP A 230 22.23 2.31 2.45
C ASP A 230 21.65 3.20 1.33
N MET A 231 21.82 2.78 0.09
CA MET A 231 21.35 3.52 -1.09
C MET A 231 19.91 3.18 -1.49
N GLY A 232 19.22 2.36 -0.70
CA GLY A 232 17.88 1.87 -1.00
C GLY A 232 17.89 0.59 -1.83
N ASP A 233 16.71 0.06 -2.06
CA ASP A 233 16.48 -1.16 -2.84
C ASP A 233 15.49 -0.91 -3.98
N GLY A 234 15.41 -1.86 -4.91
CA GLY A 234 14.52 -1.73 -6.05
C GLY A 234 13.04 -1.81 -5.69
N LEU A 235 12.66 -2.39 -4.53
CA LEU A 235 11.27 -2.48 -4.10
C LEU A 235 10.67 -1.12 -3.76
N SER A 236 11.50 -0.18 -3.30
CA SER A 236 11.07 1.19 -3.03
C SER A 236 10.60 1.92 -4.29
N ASN A 237 10.99 1.43 -5.48
CA ASN A 237 10.60 2.00 -6.78
C ASN A 237 9.22 1.52 -7.29
N ILE A 238 8.57 0.61 -6.56
CA ILE A 238 7.25 0.10 -6.93
C ILE A 238 6.20 0.82 -6.08
N ASN A 239 5.32 1.57 -6.76
CA ASN A 239 4.21 2.22 -6.06
C ASN A 239 3.17 1.18 -5.61
N PRO A 240 2.84 1.08 -4.30
CA PRO A 240 1.82 0.16 -3.80
C PRO A 240 0.44 0.33 -4.46
N ASP A 241 0.08 1.54 -4.90
CA ASP A 241 -1.20 1.82 -5.55
C ASP A 241 -1.34 1.16 -6.93
N ASP A 242 -0.22 0.81 -7.56
CA ASP A 242 -0.19 0.16 -8.87
C ASP A 242 -0.21 -1.36 -8.80
N ILE A 243 -0.24 -1.93 -7.60
CA ILE A 243 -0.23 -3.38 -7.39
C ILE A 243 -1.65 -3.94 -7.44
N GLU A 244 -1.88 -4.96 -8.28
CA GLU A 244 -3.10 -5.76 -8.29
C GLU A 244 -3.03 -6.89 -7.25
N SER A 245 -1.89 -7.60 -7.22
CA SER A 245 -1.67 -8.68 -6.24
C SER A 245 -0.18 -8.99 -6.07
N ILE A 246 0.16 -9.54 -4.92
CA ILE A 246 1.48 -10.11 -4.63
C ILE A 246 1.29 -11.59 -4.31
N GLN A 247 2.08 -12.44 -4.93
CA GLN A 247 2.11 -13.86 -4.68
C GLN A 247 3.48 -14.29 -4.20
N VAL A 248 3.53 -15.05 -3.11
CA VAL A 248 4.76 -15.55 -2.53
C VAL A 248 4.93 -17.04 -2.82
N LEU A 249 5.98 -17.36 -3.55
CA LEU A 249 6.41 -18.73 -3.84
C LEU A 249 7.53 -19.13 -2.89
N LYS A 250 7.32 -20.22 -2.16
CA LYS A 250 8.25 -20.68 -1.12
C LYS A 250 9.19 -21.75 -1.66
N GLY A 251 10.50 -21.50 -1.57
CA GLY A 251 11.56 -22.48 -1.79
C GLY A 251 11.45 -23.29 -3.08
N ALA A 252 11.13 -24.59 -2.97
CA ALA A 252 11.11 -25.53 -4.08
C ALA A 252 10.21 -25.13 -5.25
N ALA A 253 9.06 -24.51 -4.98
CA ALA A 253 8.16 -24.01 -6.02
C ALA A 253 8.80 -22.89 -6.85
N ALA A 254 9.49 -21.97 -6.19
CA ALA A 254 10.20 -20.88 -6.84
C ALA A 254 11.41 -21.40 -7.63
N SER A 255 12.14 -22.40 -7.08
CA SER A 255 13.28 -23.02 -7.78
C SER A 255 12.85 -23.78 -9.02
N ALA A 256 11.69 -24.44 -9.00
CA ALA A 256 11.15 -25.14 -10.16
C ALA A 256 10.82 -24.20 -11.33
N LEU A 257 10.42 -22.95 -11.03
CA LEU A 257 10.01 -21.97 -12.04
C LEU A 257 11.17 -21.07 -12.49
N TYR A 258 12.07 -20.71 -11.57
CA TYR A 258 13.11 -19.70 -11.80
C TYR A 258 14.54 -20.25 -11.62
N GLY A 259 14.68 -21.57 -11.47
CA GLY A 259 15.96 -22.23 -11.29
C GLY A 259 16.66 -21.80 -9.98
N TYR A 260 17.99 -21.75 -9.99
CA TYR A 260 18.80 -21.41 -8.81
C TYR A 260 18.48 -20.02 -8.23
N ARG A 261 18.02 -19.07 -9.06
CA ARG A 261 17.65 -17.72 -8.61
C ARG A 261 16.45 -17.71 -7.66
N GLY A 262 15.59 -18.72 -7.76
CA GLY A 262 14.44 -18.93 -6.89
C GLY A 262 14.74 -19.75 -5.63
N GLY A 263 16.01 -20.09 -5.34
CA GLY A 263 16.39 -20.96 -4.22
C GLY A 263 15.91 -20.45 -2.86
N ASN A 264 15.92 -19.15 -2.65
CA ASN A 264 15.42 -18.48 -1.42
C ASN A 264 13.92 -18.13 -1.50
N GLY A 265 13.19 -18.63 -2.48
CA GLY A 265 11.80 -18.24 -2.77
C GLY A 265 11.71 -17.14 -3.82
N ALA A 266 10.48 -16.83 -4.23
CA ALA A 266 10.21 -15.74 -5.16
C ALA A 266 8.94 -14.96 -4.75
N ILE A 267 8.95 -13.66 -4.97
CA ILE A 267 7.82 -12.76 -4.78
C ILE A 267 7.41 -12.26 -6.16
N LEU A 268 6.21 -12.68 -6.59
CA LEU A 268 5.62 -12.28 -7.86
C LEU A 268 4.70 -11.10 -7.62
N ILE A 269 4.97 -10.00 -8.28
CA ILE A 269 4.20 -8.76 -8.20
C ILE A 269 3.47 -8.59 -9.52
N THR A 270 2.16 -8.51 -9.46
CA THR A 270 1.31 -8.22 -10.61
C THR A 270 0.81 -6.80 -10.50
N THR A 271 1.02 -6.00 -11.54
CA THR A 271 0.56 -4.63 -11.55
C THR A 271 -0.86 -4.51 -12.12
N LYS A 272 -1.59 -3.48 -11.70
CA LYS A 272 -2.94 -3.20 -12.18
C LYS A 272 -2.92 -2.89 -13.68
N SER A 273 -3.93 -3.37 -14.40
CA SER A 273 -4.16 -3.12 -15.82
C SER A 273 -5.58 -2.66 -16.09
N GLY A 274 -5.87 -2.18 -17.30
CA GLY A 274 -7.25 -1.89 -17.72
C GLY A 274 -8.08 -3.16 -17.77
N LYS A 275 -9.37 -3.08 -17.39
CA LYS A 275 -10.30 -4.24 -17.40
C LYS A 275 -11.31 -4.10 -18.53
N LYS A 276 -11.42 -5.13 -19.40
CA LYS A 276 -12.42 -5.17 -20.48
C LYS A 276 -13.84 -5.04 -19.89
N GLY A 277 -14.72 -4.33 -20.60
CA GLY A 277 -16.11 -4.13 -20.18
C GLY A 277 -16.33 -3.07 -19.10
N LYS A 278 -15.27 -2.40 -18.63
CA LYS A 278 -15.39 -1.25 -17.72
C LYS A 278 -15.14 0.05 -18.45
N PRO A 279 -15.96 1.11 -18.16
CA PRO A 279 -15.71 2.45 -18.68
C PRO A 279 -14.35 2.98 -18.18
N VAL A 280 -13.96 4.15 -18.68
CA VAL A 280 -12.80 4.87 -18.20
C VAL A 280 -12.91 5.07 -16.67
N ASN A 281 -11.89 4.70 -15.95
CA ASN A 281 -11.79 4.85 -14.51
C ASN A 281 -10.61 5.76 -14.16
N ILE A 282 -10.86 6.73 -13.30
CA ILE A 282 -9.85 7.64 -12.77
C ILE A 282 -9.75 7.37 -11.26
N GLU A 283 -8.56 7.03 -10.80
CA GLU A 283 -8.28 6.85 -9.38
C GLU A 283 -7.33 7.95 -8.92
N PHE A 284 -7.64 8.59 -7.80
CA PHE A 284 -6.78 9.54 -7.14
C PHE A 284 -6.61 9.12 -5.68
N ASN A 285 -5.37 9.01 -5.24
CA ASN A 285 -5.04 8.63 -3.87
C ASN A 285 -4.06 9.64 -3.29
N ASN A 286 -4.27 10.00 -2.03
CA ASN A 286 -3.31 10.75 -1.23
C ASN A 286 -3.20 10.11 0.15
N ASN A 287 -1.97 9.96 0.63
CA ASN A 287 -1.68 9.43 1.95
C ASN A 287 -0.67 10.33 2.64
N LEU A 288 -1.04 10.83 3.81
CA LEU A 288 -0.19 11.63 4.68
C LEU A 288 0.08 10.87 5.97
N THR A 289 1.36 10.59 6.23
CA THR A 289 1.79 9.83 7.40
C THR A 289 2.75 10.66 8.25
N PHE A 290 2.55 10.62 9.56
CA PHE A 290 3.43 11.23 10.55
C PHE A 290 4.16 10.11 11.30
N ASN A 291 5.49 10.11 11.25
CA ASN A 291 6.34 9.15 11.91
C ASN A 291 6.99 9.80 13.14
N MET A 292 6.58 9.36 14.32
CA MET A 292 7.14 9.83 15.58
C MET A 292 8.02 8.75 16.19
N ILE A 293 9.12 9.17 16.84
CA ILE A 293 9.91 8.26 17.64
C ILE A 293 9.21 8.11 19.00
N TYR A 294 9.02 6.85 19.38
CA TYR A 294 8.59 6.50 20.72
C TYR A 294 9.81 6.10 21.53
N ASP A 295 10.15 6.90 22.54
CA ASP A 295 11.23 6.59 23.45
C ASP A 295 10.70 5.73 24.61
N TYR A 296 11.14 4.48 24.66
CA TYR A 296 10.78 3.51 25.72
C TYR A 296 11.92 3.28 26.71
N ARG A 297 13.03 4.01 26.54
CA ARG A 297 14.21 3.84 27.41
C ARG A 297 14.02 4.61 28.70
N ASP A 298 14.41 3.97 29.77
CA ASP A 298 14.49 4.56 31.11
C ASP A 298 15.96 4.66 31.49
N PHE A 299 16.58 5.78 31.14
CA PHE A 299 17.97 6.05 31.49
C PHE A 299 18.06 6.62 32.89
N GLN A 300 19.11 6.26 33.57
CA GLN A 300 19.44 6.87 34.84
C GLN A 300 19.69 8.39 34.63
N ASN A 301 19.25 9.19 35.59
CA ASN A 301 19.34 10.65 35.55
C ASN A 301 19.92 11.23 36.86
N VAL A 302 20.69 10.40 37.59
CA VAL A 302 21.32 10.76 38.88
C VAL A 302 22.77 11.13 38.68
N PHE A 303 23.50 10.38 37.86
CA PHE A 303 24.92 10.57 37.58
C PHE A 303 25.11 11.12 36.19
N GLY A 304 26.06 12.02 36.01
CA GLY A 304 26.36 12.62 34.71
C GLY A 304 27.59 12.02 34.02
N GLN A 305 28.07 12.69 32.99
CA GLN A 305 29.28 12.33 32.25
C GLN A 305 30.48 12.27 33.22
N GLY A 306 31.30 11.24 33.10
CA GLY A 306 32.47 11.02 33.93
C GLY A 306 32.69 9.55 34.22
N ASP A 307 33.71 9.28 34.98
CA ASP A 307 34.11 7.92 35.32
C ASP A 307 34.52 7.83 36.82
N TYR A 308 34.33 6.68 37.44
CA TYR A 308 34.68 6.44 38.84
C TYR A 308 34.12 7.47 39.85
N GLY A 309 32.95 8.02 39.58
CA GLY A 309 32.33 9.04 40.47
C GLY A 309 32.91 10.45 40.30
N VAL A 310 33.72 10.71 39.26
CA VAL A 310 34.37 11.98 39.04
C VAL A 310 33.83 12.65 37.74
N ARG A 311 33.36 13.89 37.88
CA ARG A 311 32.95 14.72 36.74
C ARG A 311 34.17 15.29 35.99
N PRO A 312 34.07 15.56 34.69
CA PRO A 312 35.17 16.20 33.98
C PRO A 312 35.43 17.62 34.48
N THR A 313 36.68 17.91 34.84
CA THR A 313 37.19 19.21 35.28
C THR A 313 38.22 19.78 34.32
N SER A 314 38.47 19.11 33.20
CA SER A 314 39.39 19.51 32.13
C SER A 314 38.90 19.03 30.79
N VAL A 315 39.40 19.66 29.70
CA VAL A 315 39.12 19.23 28.32
C VAL A 315 39.47 17.74 28.12
N ALA A 316 40.66 17.32 28.53
CA ALA A 316 41.07 15.92 28.39
C ALA A 316 40.15 14.94 29.13
N GLY A 317 39.69 15.33 30.34
CA GLY A 317 38.72 14.55 31.09
C GLY A 317 37.36 14.45 30.36
N ALA A 318 36.89 15.54 29.78
CA ALA A 318 35.66 15.55 29.02
C ALA A 318 35.74 14.70 27.73
N GLU A 319 36.90 14.72 27.05
CA GLU A 319 37.15 13.92 25.84
C GLU A 319 37.23 12.42 26.13
N THR A 320 37.91 12.04 27.23
CA THR A 320 38.06 10.62 27.57
C THR A 320 36.79 9.98 28.13
N THR A 321 35.89 10.77 28.72
CA THR A 321 34.65 10.27 29.35
C THR A 321 33.38 10.56 28.55
N GLN A 322 33.50 10.96 27.29
CA GLN A 322 32.32 11.36 26.47
C GLN A 322 31.26 10.25 26.27
N THR A 323 31.63 8.99 26.45
CA THR A 323 30.72 7.84 26.36
C THR A 323 30.43 7.19 27.71
N SER A 324 30.90 7.80 28.81
CA SER A 324 30.72 7.28 30.17
C SER A 324 29.75 8.17 30.96
N SER A 325 28.82 7.58 31.66
CA SER A 325 27.83 8.25 32.52
C SER A 325 27.92 7.81 33.98
N TRP A 326 29.14 7.48 34.44
CA TRP A 326 29.48 7.06 35.82
C TRP A 326 30.31 8.11 36.52
N GLY A 327 30.05 9.38 36.24
CA GLY A 327 30.66 10.50 36.93
C GLY A 327 30.02 10.81 38.27
N ASP A 328 30.14 12.05 38.72
CA ASP A 328 29.55 12.53 39.96
C ASP A 328 28.03 12.69 39.84
N VAL A 329 27.35 12.87 40.95
CA VAL A 329 25.93 13.21 41.02
C VAL A 329 25.72 14.54 40.30
N LEU A 330 24.65 14.59 39.51
CA LEU A 330 24.25 15.79 38.77
C LEU A 330 24.06 16.99 39.70
N GLY A 331 24.42 18.16 39.23
CA GLY A 331 24.39 19.45 39.95
C GLY A 331 25.70 20.19 39.86
N GLY A 332 25.68 21.52 39.97
CA GLY A 332 26.85 22.36 39.79
C GLY A 332 27.31 22.45 38.32
N THR A 333 28.62 22.55 38.09
CA THR A 333 29.22 22.69 36.77
C THR A 333 30.22 21.60 36.45
N ALA A 334 30.46 21.37 35.17
CA ALA A 334 31.52 20.51 34.64
C ALA A 334 32.20 21.17 33.47
N THR A 335 33.41 20.74 33.12
CA THR A 335 34.14 21.27 31.96
C THR A 335 33.74 20.42 30.71
N ASN A 336 33.29 21.08 29.63
CA ASN A 336 33.01 20.39 28.37
C ASN A 336 34.30 20.27 27.51
N PHE A 337 34.20 19.56 26.38
CA PHE A 337 35.31 19.34 25.43
C PHE A 337 35.80 20.62 24.73
N LEU A 338 35.06 21.75 24.82
CA LEU A 338 35.50 23.08 24.34
C LEU A 338 36.21 23.89 25.42
N GLY A 339 36.35 23.37 26.63
CA GLY A 339 36.96 24.05 27.76
C GLY A 339 36.04 25.03 28.51
N ASN A 340 34.75 25.02 28.19
CA ASN A 340 33.78 25.86 28.87
C ASN A 340 33.20 25.16 30.10
N GLU A 341 32.97 25.94 31.16
CA GLU A 341 32.12 25.50 32.26
C GLU A 341 30.66 25.50 31.81
N VAL A 342 29.99 24.34 31.95
CA VAL A 342 28.58 24.15 31.60
C VAL A 342 27.82 23.58 32.78
N PRO A 343 26.51 23.80 32.92
CA PRO A 343 25.69 23.13 33.91
C PRO A 343 25.86 21.63 33.80
N TYR A 344 26.07 20.97 34.93
CA TYR A 344 26.18 19.52 35.03
C TYR A 344 24.81 18.92 35.37
N GLU A 345 23.96 18.82 34.32
CA GLU A 345 22.56 18.45 34.43
C GLU A 345 22.17 17.40 33.39
N TYR A 346 21.08 16.67 33.66
CA TYR A 346 20.52 15.77 32.69
C TYR A 346 19.88 16.56 31.54
N ILE A 347 20.27 16.25 30.33
CA ILE A 347 19.67 16.81 29.11
C ILE A 347 19.08 15.65 28.33
N ASP A 348 17.78 15.68 28.12
CA ASP A 348 17.14 14.73 27.21
C ASP A 348 17.41 15.16 25.77
N ASN A 349 18.43 14.57 25.18
CA ASN A 349 18.87 14.87 23.84
C ASN A 349 17.97 14.29 22.74
N TRP A 350 17.17 13.29 23.07
CA TRP A 350 16.37 12.58 22.07
C TRP A 350 15.27 13.44 21.46
N PRO A 351 14.35 14.04 22.23
CA PRO A 351 13.31 14.90 21.66
C PRO A 351 13.88 16.16 21.03
N ASN A 352 15.07 16.61 21.48
CA ASN A 352 15.74 17.77 20.91
C ASN A 352 16.44 17.48 19.58
N PHE A 353 16.88 16.24 19.36
CA PHE A 353 17.58 15.83 18.15
C PHE A 353 16.64 15.35 17.05
N TYR A 354 15.71 14.46 17.40
CA TYR A 354 14.79 13.88 16.45
C TYR A 354 13.57 14.79 16.23
N ARG A 355 12.98 14.67 15.08
CA ARG A 355 11.78 15.39 14.71
C ARG A 355 10.69 14.41 14.23
N THR A 356 9.46 14.88 14.18
CA THR A 356 8.39 14.14 13.51
C THR A 356 8.70 14.06 12.01
N GLY A 357 8.84 12.83 11.52
CA GLY A 357 8.94 12.56 10.08
C GLY A 357 7.58 12.75 9.43
N ILE A 358 7.56 13.25 8.20
CA ILE A 358 6.35 13.47 7.41
C ILE A 358 6.52 12.80 6.07
N ASN A 359 5.61 11.90 5.72
CA ASN A 359 5.55 11.30 4.40
C ASN A 359 4.22 11.66 3.73
N ASN A 360 4.30 12.25 2.54
CA ASN A 360 3.15 12.52 1.69
C ASN A 360 3.31 11.78 0.36
N SER A 361 2.44 10.79 0.14
CA SER A 361 2.38 10.02 -1.09
C SER A 361 1.09 10.34 -1.84
N THR A 362 1.22 10.77 -3.08
CA THR A 362 0.09 11.10 -3.96
C THR A 362 0.21 10.30 -5.24
N SER A 363 -0.86 9.68 -5.67
CA SER A 363 -0.93 8.98 -6.94
C SER A 363 -2.23 9.31 -7.68
N ALA A 364 -2.13 9.34 -9.00
CA ALA A 364 -3.29 9.46 -9.88
C ALA A 364 -3.14 8.46 -11.03
N SER A 365 -4.22 7.80 -11.40
CA SER A 365 -4.20 6.89 -12.53
C SER A 365 -5.47 6.96 -13.36
N LEU A 366 -5.30 6.73 -14.65
CA LEU A 366 -6.34 6.60 -15.67
C LEU A 366 -6.28 5.19 -16.23
N SER A 367 -7.37 4.46 -16.20
CA SER A 367 -7.46 3.14 -16.80
C SER A 367 -8.74 2.98 -17.60
N GLY A 368 -8.70 2.11 -18.59
CA GLY A 368 -9.86 1.85 -19.43
C GLY A 368 -9.62 0.69 -20.40
N ALA A 369 -10.65 0.34 -21.13
CA ALA A 369 -10.59 -0.66 -22.17
C ALA A 369 -11.50 -0.32 -23.33
N GLY A 370 -11.04 -0.62 -24.54
CA GLY A 370 -11.83 -0.72 -25.75
C GLY A 370 -11.91 -2.17 -26.21
N ASP A 371 -12.44 -2.40 -27.42
CA ASP A 371 -12.62 -3.75 -27.96
C ASP A 371 -11.31 -4.53 -28.09
N LYS A 372 -10.23 -3.85 -28.49
CA LYS A 372 -8.93 -4.45 -28.76
C LYS A 372 -7.81 -3.97 -27.84
N ILE A 373 -8.06 -3.00 -26.96
CA ILE A 373 -7.04 -2.37 -26.13
C ILE A 373 -7.49 -2.30 -24.69
N THR A 374 -6.56 -2.62 -23.77
CA THR A 374 -6.69 -2.24 -22.39
C THR A 374 -5.51 -1.37 -22.03
N TYR A 375 -5.73 -0.33 -21.23
CA TYR A 375 -4.67 0.60 -20.85
C TYR A 375 -4.82 1.05 -19.40
N ARG A 376 -3.69 1.29 -18.77
CA ARG A 376 -3.57 2.02 -17.51
C ARG A 376 -2.35 2.93 -17.62
N PHE A 377 -2.54 4.17 -17.23
CA PHE A 377 -1.49 5.17 -17.09
C PHE A 377 -1.55 5.73 -15.67
N GLY A 378 -0.44 5.75 -14.98
CA GLY A 378 -0.34 6.24 -13.60
C GLY A 378 0.82 7.20 -13.42
N VAL A 379 0.63 8.15 -12.51
CA VAL A 379 1.67 9.06 -12.02
C VAL A 379 1.67 9.03 -10.51
N SER A 380 2.85 9.08 -9.92
CA SER A 380 3.01 9.09 -8.47
C SER A 380 4.07 10.10 -8.02
N ASN A 381 3.88 10.64 -6.83
CA ASN A 381 4.84 11.51 -6.16
C ASN A 381 4.89 11.15 -4.69
N VAL A 382 6.07 10.85 -4.18
CA VAL A 382 6.35 10.65 -2.76
C VAL A 382 7.31 11.73 -2.29
N ALA A 383 6.93 12.42 -1.23
CA ALA A 383 7.77 13.42 -0.58
C ALA A 383 7.88 13.07 0.90
N GLU A 384 9.07 12.71 1.31
CA GLU A 384 9.35 12.26 2.67
C GLU A 384 10.39 13.17 3.34
N LYS A 385 10.07 13.61 4.55
CA LYS A 385 11.02 14.23 5.49
C LYS A 385 11.23 13.22 6.62
N GLY A 386 12.48 12.85 6.84
CA GLY A 386 12.81 11.86 7.86
C GLY A 386 12.77 12.42 9.27
N GLN A 387 12.86 11.52 10.23
CA GLN A 387 12.97 11.84 11.65
C GLN A 387 14.34 12.43 12.00
N LEU A 388 15.38 12.05 11.27
CA LEU A 388 16.71 12.65 11.40
C LEU A 388 16.73 14.04 10.76
N PRO A 389 17.38 15.03 11.40
CA PRO A 389 17.59 16.34 10.81
C PRO A 389 18.24 16.23 9.42
N ASN A 390 17.78 17.08 8.48
CA ASN A 390 18.29 17.17 7.11
C ASN A 390 18.12 15.92 6.24
N SER A 391 17.44 14.86 6.72
CA SER A 391 17.11 13.69 5.91
C SER A 391 15.81 13.90 5.15
N SER A 392 15.81 13.57 3.86
CA SER A 392 14.61 13.62 3.03
C SER A 392 14.74 12.72 1.82
N ASN A 393 13.60 12.20 1.33
CA ASN A 393 13.48 11.46 0.10
C ASN A 393 12.37 12.06 -0.77
N SER A 394 12.59 12.12 -2.07
CA SER A 394 11.59 12.55 -3.04
C SER A 394 11.63 11.59 -4.22
N GLN A 395 10.50 11.00 -4.55
CA GLN A 395 10.36 10.04 -5.61
C GLN A 395 9.20 10.43 -6.52
N GLN A 396 9.43 10.37 -7.83
CA GLN A 396 8.42 10.64 -8.86
C GLN A 396 8.38 9.45 -9.79
N GLY A 397 7.18 8.91 -10.02
CA GLY A 397 6.95 7.72 -10.81
C GLY A 397 5.97 7.98 -11.95
N ILE A 398 6.22 7.32 -13.07
CA ILE A 398 5.28 7.21 -14.19
C ILE A 398 5.22 5.74 -14.55
N ASN A 399 4.02 5.18 -14.60
CA ASN A 399 3.80 3.82 -15.06
C ASN A 399 2.80 3.77 -16.23
N MET A 400 2.97 2.81 -17.11
CA MET A 400 2.08 2.54 -18.21
C MET A 400 1.97 1.05 -18.45
N ASN A 401 0.76 0.52 -18.42
CA ASN A 401 0.44 -0.85 -18.76
C ASN A 401 -0.60 -0.87 -19.87
N THR A 402 -0.25 -1.45 -21.01
CA THR A 402 -1.13 -1.50 -22.17
C THR A 402 -1.07 -2.90 -22.78
N THR A 403 -2.24 -3.46 -23.07
CA THR A 403 -2.37 -4.67 -23.86
C THR A 403 -3.17 -4.35 -25.11
N TYR A 404 -2.65 -4.72 -26.27
CA TYR A 404 -3.31 -4.54 -27.56
C TYR A 404 -3.48 -5.87 -28.28
N ASP A 405 -4.71 -6.25 -28.56
CA ASP A 405 -5.07 -7.46 -29.30
C ASP A 405 -4.92 -7.23 -30.80
N ILE A 406 -3.76 -7.54 -31.38
CA ILE A 406 -3.47 -7.39 -32.80
C ILE A 406 -4.34 -8.37 -33.60
N LEU A 407 -4.35 -9.63 -33.18
CA LEU A 407 -5.17 -10.72 -33.70
C LEU A 407 -5.75 -11.50 -32.54
N LYS A 408 -6.70 -12.44 -32.80
CA LYS A 408 -7.28 -13.29 -31.76
C LYS A 408 -6.23 -14.06 -30.94
N ASN A 409 -5.12 -14.41 -31.56
CA ASN A 409 -4.04 -15.20 -30.95
C ASN A 409 -2.72 -14.42 -30.84
N LEU A 410 -2.71 -13.12 -31.10
CA LEU A 410 -1.52 -12.28 -31.03
C LEU A 410 -1.81 -11.04 -30.20
N HIS A 411 -1.18 -10.95 -29.04
CA HIS A 411 -1.31 -9.84 -28.12
C HIS A 411 0.03 -9.14 -27.94
N LEU A 412 0.01 -7.82 -28.01
CA LEU A 412 1.14 -6.96 -27.64
C LEU A 412 0.91 -6.45 -26.23
N ILE A 413 1.83 -6.74 -25.33
CA ILE A 413 1.83 -6.25 -23.96
C ILE A 413 3.00 -5.30 -23.80
N VAL A 414 2.74 -4.09 -23.35
CA VAL A 414 3.75 -3.07 -23.07
C VAL A 414 3.58 -2.61 -21.64
N ASN A 415 4.60 -2.91 -20.82
CA ASN A 415 4.70 -2.42 -19.46
C ASN A 415 5.92 -1.52 -19.36
N ALA A 416 5.73 -0.28 -18.95
CA ALA A 416 6.80 0.68 -18.76
C ALA A 416 6.67 1.32 -17.38
N ASN A 417 7.76 1.37 -16.64
CA ASN A 417 7.85 2.04 -15.36
C ASN A 417 9.11 2.91 -15.34
N TYR A 418 8.95 4.17 -15.04
CA TYR A 418 10.03 5.12 -14.87
C TYR A 418 9.93 5.77 -13.50
N VAL A 419 11.02 5.73 -12.74
CA VAL A 419 11.10 6.31 -11.41
C VAL A 419 12.33 7.20 -11.32
N PHE A 420 12.13 8.41 -10.84
CA PHE A 420 13.19 9.34 -10.49
C PHE A 420 13.18 9.54 -8.98
N GLU A 421 14.28 9.19 -8.32
CA GLU A 421 14.45 9.31 -6.88
C GLU A 421 15.59 10.28 -6.54
N LYS A 422 15.39 11.09 -5.51
CA LYS A 422 16.39 11.98 -4.94
C LYS A 422 16.34 11.91 -3.42
N SER A 423 17.38 11.35 -2.82
CA SER A 423 17.57 11.28 -1.37
C SER A 423 18.64 12.27 -0.91
N LYS A 424 18.47 12.78 0.31
CA LYS A 424 19.43 13.65 0.98
C LYS A 424 19.58 13.24 2.44
N GLY A 425 20.79 13.42 2.98
CA GLY A 425 21.08 13.24 4.40
C GLY A 425 20.88 11.79 4.86
N ARG A 426 21.24 10.81 4.00
CA ARG A 426 21.29 9.39 4.40
C ARG A 426 22.40 9.22 5.44
N SER A 427 22.06 8.50 6.50
CA SER A 427 22.99 8.24 7.58
C SER A 427 24.05 7.23 7.18
N ASN A 428 25.25 7.44 7.65
CA ASN A 428 26.26 6.41 7.64
C ASN A 428 25.95 5.39 8.75
N LEU A 429 26.03 4.12 8.45
CA LEU A 429 25.63 3.03 9.32
C LEU A 429 26.86 2.28 9.78
N SER A 430 27.16 2.29 11.06
CA SER A 430 28.12 1.38 11.71
C SER A 430 28.01 1.56 13.22
N ASP A 431 28.73 0.73 13.95
CA ASP A 431 28.93 0.84 15.39
C ASP A 431 30.09 1.79 15.79
N GLY A 432 30.71 2.46 14.79
CA GLY A 432 31.77 3.42 15.02
C GLY A 432 31.27 4.76 15.57
N ASN A 433 32.09 5.42 16.38
CA ASN A 433 31.82 6.76 16.89
C ASN A 433 31.56 7.75 15.76
N GLY A 434 30.50 8.55 15.90
CA GLY A 434 30.08 9.53 14.90
C GLY A 434 29.08 9.01 13.85
N ASN A 435 28.67 7.74 13.94
CA ASN A 435 27.60 7.20 13.14
C ASN A 435 26.27 7.19 13.90
N THR A 436 25.17 7.35 13.20
CA THR A 436 23.83 7.46 13.81
C THR A 436 23.32 6.17 14.51
N ASN A 437 23.99 5.05 14.30
CA ASN A 437 23.68 3.76 14.95
C ASN A 437 24.64 3.39 16.08
N ALA A 438 25.55 4.28 16.45
CA ALA A 438 26.57 4.00 17.46
C ALA A 438 26.06 4.07 18.91
N THR A 439 24.72 4.17 19.08
CA THR A 439 24.10 4.28 20.42
C THR A 439 22.93 3.35 20.56
#